data_7e216a51355396011a9c7d5372f97f38
#
_entry.id   7e216a51355396011a9c7d5372f97f38
#
_cell.length_a   1.000
_cell.length_b   1.000
_cell.length_c   1.000
_cell.angle_alpha   90.00
_cell.angle_beta   90.00
_cell.angle_gamma   90.00
#
_symmetry.space_group_name_H-M   'P 1'
#
loop_
_entity.id
_entity.type
_entity.pdbx_description
1 polymer ?
#
loop_
_entity_poly.entity_id
_entity_poly.type
_entity_poly.pdbx_seq_one_letter_code
_entity_poly.pdbx_strand_id
1 'polypeptide(L)'
;MKLKINIILIVSVFVLAADNIDWPCFHGPNRNNLSSETGLMQAWPGNGPELLWTASNIGHGYSTVSITGGRIFTAGMIDKQTYVIALDLSGKKLWQKLNGQSWKAAEYQSWAVPYAGARATPTVDGGTVYHLSELGRLSAFDVRKGDEKWHVDVMKTFKAERPEYGYSESVLIHGKTLICCPAGEEGYIVALDKDTGRTLWTNTDIEDAVGNCSIVIASIDDHKQLISLSASRILSFDPKNGHLLWEFPFANDRENNVADVIVSNGLVYASTGYGKGCILLQPKKQAGGKFSVEPVWTSEILDNHHGGVVLVDGFLYGAGHEARGWFCLDFKTGAKRWQTRGKGSLTYADGHLYCYDERGTMALVEATPEKYNLVSSFRLPRGGEGPYWAHPVVCSGRLYLRHSDKLFAYDIRKD
;
A
#
# COMPACT_ATOMS: atom_id res chain seq x y z
N MET A 1 56.50 -42.39 -28.57
CA MET A 1 56.23 -41.18 -27.74
C MET A 1 54.68 -40.99 -27.69
N LYS A 2 54.02 -41.42 -26.62
CA LYS A 2 52.54 -41.32 -26.51
C LYS A 2 52.19 -40.02 -25.85
N LEU A 3 51.50 -39.13 -26.58
CA LEU A 3 50.99 -37.85 -26.10
C LEU A 3 49.75 -38.08 -25.22
N LYS A 4 49.78 -37.76 -23.93
CA LYS A 4 48.61 -37.78 -23.06
C LYS A 4 47.92 -36.40 -23.15
N ILE A 5 46.73 -36.40 -23.71
CA ILE A 5 45.85 -35.19 -23.75
C ILE A 5 45.04 -35.23 -22.45
N ASN A 6 45.31 -34.26 -21.55
CA ASN A 6 44.46 -34.00 -20.39
C ASN A 6 43.30 -33.08 -20.80
N ILE A 7 42.09 -33.59 -20.82
CA ILE A 7 40.88 -32.80 -20.99
C ILE A 7 40.50 -32.25 -19.62
N ILE A 8 40.61 -30.93 -19.45
CA ILE A 8 40.10 -30.21 -18.29
C ILE A 8 38.64 -29.89 -18.55
N LEU A 9 37.74 -30.54 -17.81
CA LEU A 9 36.31 -30.28 -17.85
C LEU A 9 36.04 -29.03 -16.99
N ILE A 10 35.80 -27.88 -17.64
CA ILE A 10 35.35 -26.66 -16.94
C ILE A 10 33.84 -26.80 -16.74
N VAL A 11 33.43 -27.12 -15.52
CA VAL A 11 32.02 -27.07 -15.08
C VAL A 11 31.67 -25.62 -14.80
N SER A 12 31.02 -24.96 -15.74
CA SER A 12 30.44 -23.63 -15.52
C SER A 12 29.20 -23.79 -14.63
N VAL A 13 29.33 -23.43 -13.35
CA VAL A 13 28.18 -23.28 -12.46
C VAL A 13 27.47 -21.99 -12.87
N PHE A 14 26.39 -22.12 -13.64
CA PHE A 14 25.44 -21.00 -13.79
C PHE A 14 24.71 -20.83 -12.47
N VAL A 15 25.14 -19.87 -11.66
CA VAL A 15 24.31 -19.32 -10.60
C VAL A 15 23.23 -18.51 -11.30
N LEU A 16 22.03 -19.09 -11.44
CA LEU A 16 20.84 -18.33 -11.77
C LEU A 16 20.69 -17.30 -10.62
N ALA A 17 21.01 -16.05 -10.93
CA ALA A 17 20.60 -14.95 -10.06
C ALA A 17 19.07 -15.02 -10.03
N ALA A 18 18.49 -15.36 -8.88
CA ALA A 18 17.07 -15.18 -8.67
C ALA A 18 16.78 -13.70 -8.96
N ASP A 19 15.90 -13.42 -9.92
CA ASP A 19 15.45 -12.06 -10.17
C ASP A 19 14.94 -11.52 -8.84
N ASN A 20 15.65 -10.53 -8.30
CA ASN A 20 15.22 -9.86 -7.08
C ASN A 20 13.91 -9.13 -7.39
N ILE A 21 12.79 -9.72 -7.01
CA ILE A 21 11.49 -9.09 -7.14
C ILE A 21 11.47 -7.94 -6.14
N ASP A 22 11.34 -6.72 -6.63
CA ASP A 22 11.25 -5.52 -5.80
C ASP A 22 9.78 -5.24 -5.43
N TRP A 23 9.60 -4.70 -4.21
CA TRP A 23 8.33 -4.17 -3.70
C TRP A 23 8.51 -2.70 -3.33
N PRO A 24 8.64 -1.78 -4.32
CA PRO A 24 9.22 -0.46 -4.12
C PRO A 24 8.31 0.54 -3.41
N CYS A 25 7.04 0.24 -3.22
CA CYS A 25 6.07 1.14 -2.60
C CYS A 25 4.90 0.37 -1.97
N PHE A 26 3.98 1.08 -1.35
CA PHE A 26 2.73 0.53 -0.84
C PHE A 26 1.97 -0.19 -1.95
N HIS A 27 1.52 -1.41 -1.67
CA HIS A 27 0.85 -2.32 -2.61
C HIS A 27 1.71 -2.79 -3.82
N GLY A 28 3.05 -2.65 -3.72
CA GLY A 28 3.99 -3.17 -4.71
C GLY A 28 4.13 -2.33 -5.98
N PRO A 29 4.84 -2.83 -6.99
CA PRO A 29 5.23 -2.04 -8.15
C PRO A 29 4.05 -1.50 -8.98
N ASN A 30 2.92 -2.21 -8.97
CA ASN A 30 1.70 -1.83 -9.67
C ASN A 30 0.63 -1.22 -8.76
N ARG A 31 0.92 -1.01 -7.48
CA ARG A 31 -0.02 -0.51 -6.45
C ARG A 31 -1.35 -1.26 -6.40
N ASN A 32 -1.31 -2.57 -6.62
CA ASN A 32 -2.49 -3.44 -6.67
C ASN A 32 -2.48 -4.57 -5.63
N ASN A 33 -1.43 -4.60 -4.81
CA ASN A 33 -1.21 -5.59 -3.75
C ASN A 33 -1.16 -7.05 -4.24
N LEU A 34 -0.67 -7.24 -5.47
CA LEU A 34 -0.42 -8.53 -6.08
C LEU A 34 1.09 -8.74 -6.21
N SER A 35 1.60 -9.80 -5.59
CA SER A 35 2.97 -10.26 -5.83
C SER A 35 2.99 -11.19 -7.04
N SER A 36 3.99 -11.01 -7.90
CA SER A 36 4.22 -11.87 -9.07
C SER A 36 5.04 -13.11 -8.73
N GLU A 37 5.35 -13.35 -7.47
CA GLU A 37 6.13 -14.51 -7.04
C GLU A 37 5.38 -15.82 -7.24
N THR A 38 6.14 -16.84 -7.55
CA THR A 38 5.71 -18.23 -7.74
C THR A 38 6.67 -19.19 -7.03
N GLY A 39 6.28 -20.46 -6.87
CA GLY A 39 7.09 -21.45 -6.17
C GLY A 39 7.09 -21.25 -4.65
N LEU A 40 6.03 -20.67 -4.13
CA LEU A 40 5.83 -20.48 -2.71
C LEU A 40 5.18 -21.70 -2.07
N MET A 41 5.29 -21.80 -0.73
CA MET A 41 4.60 -22.85 0.04
C MET A 41 3.09 -22.80 -0.21
N GLN A 42 2.53 -23.91 -0.65
CA GLN A 42 1.11 -24.07 -0.90
C GLN A 42 0.31 -24.40 0.38
N ALA A 43 0.99 -24.73 1.46
CA ALA A 43 0.47 -24.91 2.82
C ALA A 43 1.60 -24.68 3.83
N TRP A 44 1.27 -24.17 5.00
CA TRP A 44 2.23 -23.97 6.08
C TRP A 44 2.11 -25.09 7.12
N PRO A 45 3.21 -25.41 7.86
CA PRO A 45 3.13 -26.23 9.06
C PRO A 45 2.16 -25.65 10.10
N GLY A 46 1.68 -26.47 11.04
CA GLY A 46 0.68 -26.03 12.03
C GLY A 46 1.10 -24.89 12.95
N ASN A 47 2.41 -24.63 13.07
CA ASN A 47 2.99 -23.48 13.79
C ASN A 47 3.39 -22.30 12.87
N GLY A 48 3.03 -22.37 11.60
CA GLY A 48 3.39 -21.38 10.57
C GLY A 48 4.71 -21.69 9.86
N PRO A 49 5.09 -20.88 8.86
CA PRO A 49 6.38 -20.96 8.20
C PRO A 49 7.52 -20.57 9.14
N GLU A 50 8.75 -20.89 8.77
CA GLU A 50 9.93 -20.58 9.58
C GLU A 50 10.07 -19.06 9.77
N LEU A 51 10.17 -18.63 11.04
CA LEU A 51 10.49 -17.23 11.38
C LEU A 51 12.01 -17.03 11.24
N LEU A 52 12.40 -16.31 10.17
CA LEU A 52 13.81 -16.03 9.91
C LEU A 52 14.39 -15.03 10.92
N TRP A 53 13.65 -13.97 11.21
CA TRP A 53 14.06 -12.94 12.17
C TRP A 53 12.89 -12.02 12.58
N THR A 54 13.12 -11.31 13.69
CA THR A 54 12.28 -10.22 14.16
C THR A 54 13.14 -8.97 14.35
N ALA A 55 12.83 -7.90 13.63
CA ALA A 55 13.38 -6.58 13.91
C ALA A 55 12.48 -5.86 14.92
N SER A 56 13.06 -5.30 15.98
CA SER A 56 12.37 -4.54 17.02
C SER A 56 12.87 -3.10 17.06
N ASN A 57 12.18 -2.23 17.78
CA ASN A 57 12.53 -0.81 17.89
C ASN A 57 12.55 -0.08 16.53
N ILE A 58 11.57 -0.42 15.69
CA ILE A 58 11.32 0.29 14.42
C ILE A 58 10.23 1.36 14.57
N GLY A 59 9.87 1.69 15.82
CA GLY A 59 8.83 2.67 16.15
C GLY A 59 7.42 2.19 15.89
N HIS A 60 6.45 2.78 16.59
CA HIS A 60 5.04 2.43 16.45
C HIS A 60 4.46 2.91 15.13
N GLY A 61 3.51 2.16 14.59
CA GLY A 61 2.76 2.57 13.41
C GLY A 61 2.22 1.41 12.57
N TYR A 62 1.63 1.80 11.46
CA TYR A 62 0.91 0.96 10.51
C TYR A 62 1.56 0.97 9.12
N SER A 63 2.63 1.76 8.92
CA SER A 63 3.46 1.71 7.73
C SER A 63 3.90 0.27 7.50
N THR A 64 3.64 -0.29 6.32
CA THR A 64 4.20 -1.59 5.96
C THR A 64 5.64 -1.42 5.47
N VAL A 65 6.12 -2.31 4.62
CA VAL A 65 7.49 -2.23 4.10
C VAL A 65 7.50 -2.00 2.59
N SER A 66 8.49 -1.25 2.11
CA SER A 66 8.97 -1.32 0.74
C SER A 66 10.33 -2.00 0.70
N ILE A 67 10.58 -2.78 -0.34
CA ILE A 67 11.76 -3.63 -0.47
C ILE A 67 12.33 -3.43 -1.86
N THR A 68 13.60 -3.01 -1.93
CA THR A 68 14.32 -2.88 -3.21
C THR A 68 15.82 -2.84 -2.99
N GLY A 69 16.57 -3.37 -3.95
CA GLY A 69 18.03 -3.37 -3.92
C GLY A 69 18.62 -4.02 -2.67
N GLY A 70 17.98 -5.06 -2.13
CA GLY A 70 18.44 -5.76 -0.93
C GLY A 70 18.23 -5.00 0.38
N ARG A 71 17.32 -4.00 0.41
CA ARG A 71 16.98 -3.21 1.60
C ARG A 71 15.48 -3.16 1.82
N ILE A 72 15.11 -3.06 3.07
CA ILE A 72 13.74 -2.91 3.56
C ILE A 72 13.60 -1.51 4.14
N PHE A 73 12.53 -0.80 3.75
CA PHE A 73 12.23 0.54 4.25
C PHE A 73 10.84 0.55 4.89
N THR A 74 10.74 1.22 6.03
CA THR A 74 9.48 1.43 6.74
C THR A 74 9.53 2.76 7.49
N ALA A 75 8.42 3.18 8.11
CA ALA A 75 8.38 4.34 8.98
C ALA A 75 7.77 3.99 10.32
N GLY A 76 8.17 4.67 11.38
CA GLY A 76 7.66 4.44 12.73
C GLY A 76 7.82 5.64 13.65
N MET A 77 6.93 5.74 14.63
CA MET A 77 6.98 6.77 15.67
C MET A 77 7.85 6.31 16.83
N ILE A 78 8.87 7.10 17.15
CA ILE A 78 9.75 6.95 18.32
C ILE A 78 9.75 8.30 19.06
N ASP A 79 9.45 8.32 20.35
CA ASP A 79 9.45 9.54 21.16
C ASP A 79 8.66 10.71 20.53
N LYS A 80 7.45 10.42 20.02
CA LYS A 80 6.55 11.37 19.37
C LYS A 80 7.03 11.94 18.04
N GLN A 81 8.07 11.37 17.45
CA GLN A 81 8.61 11.78 16.17
C GLN A 81 8.56 10.64 15.16
N THR A 82 8.31 10.95 13.92
CA THR A 82 8.31 9.99 12.81
C THR A 82 9.71 9.83 12.27
N TYR A 83 10.13 8.58 12.12
CA TYR A 83 11.40 8.20 11.51
C TYR A 83 11.16 7.32 10.31
N VAL A 84 11.96 7.55 9.26
CA VAL A 84 12.15 6.60 8.17
C VAL A 84 13.31 5.70 8.54
N ILE A 85 13.16 4.40 8.33
CA ILE A 85 14.07 3.37 8.81
C ILE A 85 14.41 2.43 7.65
N ALA A 86 15.69 2.17 7.45
CA ALA A 86 16.17 1.16 6.54
C ALA A 86 16.79 -0.01 7.29
N LEU A 87 16.45 -1.22 6.84
CA LEU A 87 17.03 -2.48 7.32
C LEU A 87 17.67 -3.21 6.14
N ASP A 88 18.61 -4.11 6.41
CA ASP A 88 19.01 -5.12 5.44
C ASP A 88 18.04 -6.31 5.44
N LEU A 89 18.24 -7.27 4.54
CA LEU A 89 17.38 -8.45 4.44
C LEU A 89 17.49 -9.42 5.62
N SER A 90 18.45 -9.21 6.53
CA SER A 90 18.56 -9.94 7.80
C SER A 90 17.81 -9.25 8.95
N GLY A 91 17.15 -8.12 8.70
CA GLY A 91 16.44 -7.32 9.70
C GLY A 91 17.34 -6.39 10.51
N LYS A 92 18.62 -6.27 10.19
CA LYS A 92 19.55 -5.36 10.86
C LYS A 92 19.33 -3.93 10.38
N LYS A 93 19.17 -3.00 11.33
CA LYS A 93 19.02 -1.57 11.04
C LYS A 93 20.29 -1.02 10.37
N LEU A 94 20.15 -0.42 9.19
CA LEU A 94 21.20 0.25 8.43
C LEU A 94 21.26 1.73 8.77
N TRP A 95 20.10 2.39 8.79
CA TRP A 95 19.97 3.79 9.16
C TRP A 95 18.54 4.11 9.66
N GLN A 96 18.42 5.21 10.36
CA GLN A 96 17.16 5.78 10.86
C GLN A 96 17.27 7.29 10.78
N LYS A 97 16.29 7.94 10.14
CA LYS A 97 16.31 9.39 9.92
C LYS A 97 14.98 10.01 10.33
N LEU A 98 15.09 11.12 11.04
CA LEU A 98 13.94 11.91 11.46
C LEU A 98 13.17 12.46 10.27
N ASN A 99 11.85 12.30 10.27
CA ASN A 99 10.93 12.88 9.28
C ASN A 99 9.81 13.69 9.94
N GLY A 100 10.15 14.49 10.90
CA GLY A 100 9.25 15.43 11.56
C GLY A 100 8.54 14.85 12.79
N GLN A 101 7.62 15.65 13.31
CA GLN A 101 6.77 15.26 14.44
C GLN A 101 5.70 14.26 13.99
N SER A 102 5.42 13.24 14.79
CA SER A 102 4.37 12.26 14.49
C SER A 102 3.01 12.73 14.98
N TRP A 103 1.96 12.31 14.27
CA TRP A 103 0.60 12.47 14.75
C TRP A 103 0.39 11.66 16.03
N LYS A 104 0.04 12.35 17.10
CA LYS A 104 -0.20 11.76 18.41
C LYS A 104 -1.63 12.05 18.83
N ALA A 105 -2.45 11.06 18.70
CA ALA A 105 -3.86 11.16 19.01
C ALA A 105 -4.18 11.57 20.45
N ALA A 106 -3.32 11.20 21.41
CA ALA A 106 -3.49 11.58 22.83
C ALA A 106 -3.49 13.10 23.06
N GLU A 107 -2.93 13.89 22.17
CA GLU A 107 -2.96 15.36 22.26
C GLU A 107 -4.33 15.92 21.85
N TYR A 108 -5.14 15.12 21.18
CA TYR A 108 -6.43 15.54 20.65
C TYR A 108 -7.61 14.85 21.31
N GLN A 109 -7.58 13.51 21.36
CA GLN A 109 -8.70 12.73 21.92
C GLN A 109 -8.17 11.41 22.52
N SER A 110 -8.59 11.10 23.76
CA SER A 110 -8.10 9.91 24.48
C SER A 110 -8.39 8.58 23.78
N TRP A 111 -9.49 8.47 23.03
CA TRP A 111 -9.86 7.27 22.28
C TRP A 111 -8.90 6.92 21.13
N ALA A 112 -8.20 7.92 20.62
CA ALA A 112 -7.32 7.75 19.46
C ALA A 112 -5.88 7.34 19.84
N VAL A 113 -5.53 7.32 21.14
CA VAL A 113 -4.20 6.93 21.63
C VAL A 113 -3.70 5.60 21.10
N PRO A 114 -4.52 4.52 21.02
CA PRO A 114 -4.09 3.24 20.48
C PRO A 114 -3.74 3.26 18.98
N TYR A 115 -4.12 4.33 18.29
CA TYR A 115 -3.95 4.47 16.83
C TYR A 115 -2.83 5.42 16.43
N ALA A 116 -2.02 5.88 17.37
CA ALA A 116 -0.86 6.73 17.11
C ALA A 116 0.22 6.01 16.29
N GLY A 117 1.06 6.77 15.59
CA GLY A 117 2.23 6.27 14.88
C GLY A 117 2.20 6.46 13.36
N ALA A 118 3.29 6.11 12.72
CA ALA A 118 3.49 6.31 11.29
C ALA A 118 2.54 5.44 10.45
N ARG A 119 1.96 6.03 9.39
CA ARG A 119 0.97 5.37 8.54
C ARG A 119 1.47 5.13 7.13
N ALA A 120 1.97 6.17 6.45
CA ALA A 120 2.48 6.07 5.10
C ALA A 120 3.63 5.06 5.00
N THR A 121 3.63 4.27 3.94
CA THR A 121 4.76 3.39 3.59
C THR A 121 5.72 4.17 2.70
N PRO A 122 7.03 4.14 2.96
CA PRO A 122 8.00 4.80 2.09
C PRO A 122 7.90 4.30 0.65
N THR A 123 8.01 5.21 -0.32
CA THR A 123 8.13 4.88 -1.74
C THR A 123 9.60 4.99 -2.15
N VAL A 124 10.12 4.01 -2.86
CA VAL A 124 11.52 3.99 -3.32
C VAL A 124 11.56 4.04 -4.84
N ASP A 125 12.36 4.97 -5.35
CA ASP A 125 12.62 5.06 -6.79
C ASP A 125 14.10 5.37 -7.02
N GLY A 126 14.78 4.48 -7.75
CA GLY A 126 16.21 4.59 -7.98
C GLY A 126 17.02 4.68 -6.69
N GLY A 127 17.77 5.74 -6.54
CA GLY A 127 18.63 6.00 -5.37
C GLY A 127 17.95 6.82 -4.25
N THR A 128 16.62 6.90 -4.19
CA THR A 128 15.90 7.80 -3.29
C THR A 128 14.71 7.13 -2.62
N VAL A 129 14.56 7.37 -1.32
CA VAL A 129 13.41 6.98 -0.49
C VAL A 129 12.58 8.22 -0.21
N TYR A 130 11.30 8.20 -0.52
CA TYR A 130 10.35 9.28 -0.30
C TYR A 130 9.34 8.89 0.77
N HIS A 131 9.03 9.82 1.68
CA HIS A 131 8.06 9.56 2.73
C HIS A 131 7.34 10.85 3.15
N LEU A 132 6.02 10.79 3.14
CA LEU A 132 5.14 11.82 3.70
C LEU A 132 4.79 11.45 5.14
N SER A 133 5.18 12.27 6.09
CA SER A 133 4.82 12.06 7.50
C SER A 133 3.37 12.50 7.78
N GLU A 134 2.83 12.04 8.88
CA GLU A 134 1.44 12.29 9.28
C GLU A 134 1.10 13.78 9.43
N LEU A 135 2.12 14.62 9.71
CA LEU A 135 1.98 16.08 9.84
C LEU A 135 2.56 16.85 8.64
N GLY A 136 2.62 16.20 7.48
CA GLY A 136 2.87 16.89 6.22
C GLY A 136 4.34 17.16 5.88
N ARG A 137 5.32 16.60 6.62
CA ARG A 137 6.70 16.66 6.17
C ARG A 137 6.95 15.59 5.10
N LEU A 138 7.07 16.02 3.86
CA LEU A 138 7.47 15.19 2.72
C LEU A 138 8.97 15.31 2.52
N SER A 139 9.70 14.20 2.64
CA SER A 139 11.16 14.19 2.52
C SER A 139 11.65 13.14 1.53
N ALA A 140 12.81 13.43 0.94
CA ALA A 140 13.58 12.52 0.11
C ALA A 140 14.93 12.22 0.77
N PHE A 141 15.26 10.94 0.90
CA PHE A 141 16.48 10.47 1.53
C PHE A 141 17.30 9.62 0.56
N ASP A 142 18.63 9.69 0.67
CA ASP A 142 19.52 8.77 -0.02
C ASP A 142 19.26 7.32 0.44
N VAL A 143 19.04 6.40 -0.51
CA VAL A 143 18.68 5.01 -0.22
C VAL A 143 19.75 4.25 0.58
N ARG A 144 21.03 4.63 0.47
CA ARG A 144 22.16 3.92 1.09
C ARG A 144 22.49 4.43 2.48
N LYS A 145 22.52 5.78 2.64
CA LYS A 145 22.99 6.45 3.87
C LYS A 145 21.85 7.10 4.66
N GLY A 146 20.68 7.30 4.03
CA GLY A 146 19.56 8.03 4.62
C GLY A 146 19.82 9.53 4.73
N ASP A 147 20.85 10.08 4.06
CA ASP A 147 21.07 11.52 4.06
C ASP A 147 19.90 12.21 3.36
N GLU A 148 19.34 13.24 4.00
CA GLU A 148 18.24 14.01 3.44
C GLU A 148 18.73 14.80 2.21
N LYS A 149 18.06 14.60 1.08
CA LYS A 149 18.31 15.33 -0.16
C LYS A 149 17.51 16.61 -0.23
N TRP A 150 16.24 16.54 0.14
CA TRP A 150 15.32 17.67 0.25
C TRP A 150 14.12 17.33 1.12
N HIS A 151 13.40 18.34 1.56
CA HIS A 151 12.07 18.19 2.16
C HIS A 151 11.17 19.37 1.82
N VAL A 152 9.86 19.14 1.90
CA VAL A 152 8.78 20.12 1.76
C VAL A 152 7.79 19.91 2.89
N ASP A 153 7.39 20.99 3.55
CA ASP A 153 6.25 20.99 4.45
C ASP A 153 5.00 21.24 3.60
N VAL A 154 4.27 20.19 3.26
CA VAL A 154 3.14 20.29 2.32
C VAL A 154 1.98 21.07 2.90
N MET A 155 1.76 21.01 4.23
CA MET A 155 0.71 21.78 4.88
C MET A 155 0.99 23.28 4.77
N LYS A 156 2.19 23.70 5.09
CA LYS A 156 2.60 25.10 5.02
C LYS A 156 2.67 25.59 3.57
N THR A 157 3.25 24.79 2.66
CA THR A 157 3.51 25.19 1.27
C THR A 157 2.21 25.35 0.49
N PHE A 158 1.24 24.46 0.73
CA PHE A 158 -0.02 24.46 -0.03
C PHE A 158 -1.22 24.92 0.78
N LYS A 159 -0.99 25.56 1.94
CA LYS A 159 -2.03 26.05 2.87
C LYS A 159 -3.09 24.99 3.20
N ALA A 160 -2.63 23.80 3.52
CA ALA A 160 -3.50 22.68 3.89
C ALA A 160 -3.80 22.69 5.39
N GLU A 161 -5.03 22.37 5.74
CA GLU A 161 -5.40 22.03 7.10
C GLU A 161 -4.86 20.66 7.49
N ARG A 162 -4.65 20.45 8.79
CA ARG A 162 -4.20 19.17 9.27
C ARG A 162 -5.33 18.13 9.18
N PRO A 163 -5.12 16.99 8.47
CA PRO A 163 -6.11 15.92 8.47
C PRO A 163 -6.37 15.39 9.89
N GLU A 164 -7.61 15.00 10.18
CA GLU A 164 -8.03 14.52 11.51
C GLU A 164 -7.12 13.37 12.02
N TYR A 165 -6.77 12.44 11.15
CA TYR A 165 -5.92 11.27 11.47
C TYR A 165 -4.48 11.42 10.99
N GLY A 166 -4.09 12.61 10.51
CA GLY A 166 -2.83 12.84 9.81
C GLY A 166 -2.82 12.23 8.40
N TYR A 167 -1.80 12.57 7.61
CA TYR A 167 -1.64 11.98 6.28
C TYR A 167 -1.29 10.49 6.39
N SER A 168 -1.92 9.67 5.53
CA SER A 168 -1.69 8.23 5.44
C SER A 168 -1.22 7.80 4.05
N GLU A 169 -1.26 8.71 3.09
CA GLU A 169 -0.89 8.48 1.70
C GLU A 169 0.57 8.05 1.54
N SER A 170 0.79 6.99 0.78
CA SER A 170 2.11 6.63 0.25
C SER A 170 2.28 7.29 -1.12
N VAL A 171 3.19 8.26 -1.23
CA VAL A 171 3.34 9.11 -2.41
C VAL A 171 3.58 8.34 -3.70
N LEU A 172 3.09 8.86 -4.82
CA LEU A 172 3.24 8.24 -6.14
C LEU A 172 4.44 8.86 -6.88
N ILE A 173 5.33 8.01 -7.39
CA ILE A 173 6.37 8.43 -8.34
C ILE A 173 5.93 8.05 -9.75
N HIS A 174 5.93 9.02 -10.66
CA HIS A 174 5.66 8.82 -12.07
C HIS A 174 6.66 9.60 -12.94
N GLY A 175 7.59 8.86 -13.56
CA GLY A 175 8.67 9.47 -14.33
C GLY A 175 9.57 10.36 -13.48
N LYS A 176 9.56 11.67 -13.75
CA LYS A 176 10.29 12.69 -12.97
C LYS A 176 9.45 13.36 -11.90
N THR A 177 8.20 12.97 -11.74
CA THR A 177 7.28 13.62 -10.81
C THR A 177 7.03 12.77 -9.58
N LEU A 178 6.97 13.42 -8.42
CA LEU A 178 6.38 12.93 -7.19
C LEU A 178 5.00 13.58 -7.05
N ILE A 179 3.96 12.78 -6.85
CA ILE A 179 2.59 13.26 -6.76
C ILE A 179 2.05 12.92 -5.37
N CYS A 180 1.39 13.89 -4.72
CA CYS A 180 0.71 13.73 -3.45
C CYS A 180 -0.49 14.65 -3.35
N CYS A 181 -1.33 14.43 -2.33
CA CYS A 181 -2.57 15.17 -2.09
C CYS A 181 -2.49 15.93 -0.76
N PRO A 182 -1.99 17.17 -0.74
CA PRO A 182 -2.03 18.01 0.46
C PRO A 182 -3.45 18.42 0.88
N ALA A 183 -4.39 18.49 -0.05
CA ALA A 183 -5.74 19.03 0.13
C ALA A 183 -5.75 20.46 0.69
N GLY A 184 -4.89 21.33 0.17
CA GLY A 184 -4.76 22.71 0.58
C GLY A 184 -5.33 23.70 -0.44
N GLU A 185 -5.58 24.93 0.02
CA GLU A 185 -6.09 26.03 -0.84
C GLU A 185 -5.17 26.32 -2.04
N GLU A 186 -3.85 26.19 -1.87
CA GLU A 186 -2.86 26.40 -2.94
C GLU A 186 -2.44 25.09 -3.64
N GLY A 187 -3.13 23.97 -3.38
CA GLY A 187 -2.88 22.69 -4.02
C GLY A 187 -3.65 21.55 -3.36
N TYR A 188 -4.76 21.13 -3.96
CA TYR A 188 -5.46 19.93 -3.55
C TYR A 188 -4.62 18.69 -3.85
N ILE A 189 -4.24 18.51 -5.11
CA ILE A 189 -3.26 17.54 -5.59
C ILE A 189 -2.12 18.29 -6.27
N VAL A 190 -0.88 17.82 -6.04
CA VAL A 190 0.31 18.51 -6.52
C VAL A 190 1.31 17.53 -7.12
N ALA A 191 2.08 18.00 -8.10
CA ALA A 191 3.27 17.31 -8.56
C ALA A 191 4.52 18.11 -8.23
N LEU A 192 5.49 17.45 -7.67
CA LEU A 192 6.82 17.96 -7.39
C LEU A 192 7.84 17.29 -8.29
N ASP A 193 8.91 17.98 -8.61
CA ASP A 193 10.11 17.37 -9.18
C ASP A 193 10.71 16.43 -8.11
N LYS A 194 10.81 15.15 -8.43
CA LYS A 194 11.22 14.14 -7.45
C LYS A 194 12.65 14.30 -6.95
N ASP A 195 13.52 14.95 -7.73
CA ASP A 195 14.93 15.10 -7.39
C ASP A 195 15.20 16.35 -6.53
N THR A 196 14.31 17.35 -6.61
CA THR A 196 14.52 18.66 -5.94
C THR A 196 13.42 19.08 -4.97
N GLY A 197 12.23 18.44 -5.01
CA GLY A 197 11.05 18.85 -4.24
C GLY A 197 10.37 20.13 -4.78
N ARG A 198 10.82 20.69 -5.89
CA ARG A 198 10.22 21.90 -6.50
C ARG A 198 8.87 21.57 -7.10
N THR A 199 7.86 22.42 -6.83
CA THR A 199 6.52 22.30 -7.41
C THR A 199 6.57 22.45 -8.94
N LEU A 200 5.95 21.52 -9.65
CA LEU A 200 5.81 21.50 -11.11
C LEU A 200 4.43 21.98 -11.54
N TRP A 201 3.39 21.48 -10.88
CA TRP A 201 2.02 21.92 -11.05
C TRP A 201 1.20 21.68 -9.78
N THR A 202 0.10 22.42 -9.62
CA THR A 202 -0.90 22.26 -8.56
C THR A 202 -2.29 22.29 -9.17
N ASN A 203 -3.23 21.58 -8.56
CA ASN A 203 -4.66 21.76 -8.81
C ASN A 203 -5.27 22.47 -7.61
N THR A 204 -6.00 23.55 -7.86
CA THR A 204 -6.69 24.38 -6.85
C THR A 204 -8.21 24.39 -7.07
N ASP A 205 -8.73 23.57 -8.01
CA ASP A 205 -10.15 23.57 -8.37
C ASP A 205 -11.00 22.73 -7.41
N ILE A 206 -10.36 21.96 -6.53
CA ILE A 206 -11.04 21.05 -5.59
C ILE A 206 -10.98 21.62 -4.18
N GLU A 207 -12.14 21.82 -3.62
CA GLU A 207 -12.33 22.13 -2.19
C GLU A 207 -12.88 20.87 -1.52
N ASP A 208 -11.98 20.05 -0.94
CA ASP A 208 -12.33 18.84 -0.21
C ASP A 208 -11.18 18.41 0.72
N ALA A 209 -11.46 17.63 1.74
CA ALA A 209 -10.42 17.07 2.60
C ALA A 209 -9.81 15.78 1.99
N VAL A 210 -8.68 15.34 2.53
CA VAL A 210 -8.03 14.09 2.12
C VAL A 210 -8.89 12.86 2.46
N GLY A 211 -8.85 11.85 1.59
CA GLY A 211 -9.50 10.57 1.84
C GLY A 211 -8.67 9.57 2.66
N ASN A 212 -7.40 9.79 2.84
CA ASN A 212 -6.40 8.87 3.45
C ASN A 212 -5.94 7.68 2.59
N CYS A 213 -6.43 7.54 1.36
CA CYS A 213 -5.93 6.54 0.40
C CYS A 213 -4.73 7.07 -0.39
N SER A 214 -4.02 6.18 -1.05
CA SER A 214 -2.92 6.54 -1.95
C SER A 214 -3.42 6.72 -3.39
N ILE A 215 -2.78 7.63 -4.13
CA ILE A 215 -3.11 7.88 -5.54
C ILE A 215 -2.68 6.68 -6.38
N VAL A 216 -3.58 6.22 -7.25
CA VAL A 216 -3.32 5.20 -8.26
C VAL A 216 -3.22 5.86 -9.64
N ILE A 217 -2.27 5.39 -10.47
CA ILE A 217 -2.16 5.83 -11.86
C ILE A 217 -2.54 4.68 -12.78
N ALA A 218 -3.46 4.92 -13.72
CA ALA A 218 -3.93 3.93 -14.68
C ALA A 218 -4.31 4.58 -16.01
N SER A 219 -4.48 3.76 -17.05
CA SER A 219 -4.99 4.22 -18.35
C SER A 219 -6.44 3.83 -18.53
N ILE A 220 -7.28 4.79 -18.89
CA ILE A 220 -8.68 4.61 -19.25
C ILE A 220 -8.89 5.26 -20.63
N ASP A 221 -9.39 4.53 -21.60
CA ASP A 221 -9.55 4.97 -22.99
C ASP A 221 -8.29 5.66 -23.55
N ASP A 222 -7.13 4.98 -23.39
CA ASP A 222 -5.79 5.45 -23.81
C ASP A 222 -5.34 6.77 -23.17
N HIS A 223 -6.05 7.25 -22.15
CA HIS A 223 -5.69 8.43 -21.37
C HIS A 223 -5.20 8.04 -19.99
N LYS A 224 -3.95 8.40 -19.67
CA LYS A 224 -3.37 8.16 -18.35
C LYS A 224 -3.98 9.10 -17.33
N GLN A 225 -4.42 8.57 -16.20
CA GLN A 225 -5.15 9.30 -15.16
C GLN A 225 -4.59 8.99 -13.78
N LEU A 226 -4.57 9.99 -12.91
CA LEU A 226 -4.38 9.84 -11.47
C LEU A 226 -5.76 9.71 -10.83
N ILE A 227 -5.98 8.67 -10.05
CA ILE A 227 -7.28 8.40 -9.43
C ILE A 227 -7.11 8.22 -7.94
N SER A 228 -7.96 8.88 -7.15
CA SER A 228 -7.93 8.82 -5.69
C SER A 228 -9.34 9.08 -5.12
N LEU A 229 -9.52 8.80 -3.82
CA LEU A 229 -10.68 9.24 -3.08
C LEU A 229 -10.32 10.46 -2.22
N SER A 230 -11.18 11.47 -2.26
CA SER A 230 -11.22 12.53 -1.26
C SER A 230 -12.11 12.13 -0.08
N ALA A 231 -12.36 13.04 0.83
CA ALA A 231 -13.34 12.86 1.89
C ALA A 231 -14.75 12.58 1.34
N SER A 232 -15.13 13.20 0.20
CA SER A 232 -16.52 13.16 -0.30
C SER A 232 -16.70 12.47 -1.66
N ARG A 233 -15.64 12.24 -2.46
CA ARG A 233 -15.78 11.80 -3.85
C ARG A 233 -14.58 11.01 -4.37
N ILE A 234 -14.79 10.28 -5.47
CA ILE A 234 -13.72 9.72 -6.30
C ILE A 234 -13.34 10.80 -7.30
N LEU A 235 -12.04 11.07 -7.42
CA LEU A 235 -11.48 12.13 -8.27
C LEU A 235 -10.49 11.54 -9.27
N SER A 236 -10.47 12.08 -10.47
CA SER A 236 -9.48 11.74 -11.48
C SER A 236 -8.85 12.97 -12.11
N PHE A 237 -7.52 12.95 -12.26
CA PHE A 237 -6.75 14.08 -12.76
C PHE A 237 -5.81 13.68 -13.90
N ASP A 238 -5.50 14.62 -14.78
CA ASP A 238 -4.45 14.46 -15.80
C ASP A 238 -3.07 14.54 -15.13
N PRO A 239 -2.22 13.52 -15.24
CA PRO A 239 -0.89 13.54 -14.61
C PRO A 239 0.07 14.58 -15.17
N LYS A 240 -0.23 15.18 -16.33
CA LYS A 240 0.65 16.20 -16.95
C LYS A 240 0.53 17.57 -16.32
N ASN A 241 -0.66 17.92 -15.86
CA ASN A 241 -0.98 19.30 -15.43
C ASN A 241 -1.92 19.38 -14.23
N GLY A 242 -2.41 18.25 -13.70
CA GLY A 242 -3.31 18.20 -12.56
C GLY A 242 -4.76 18.62 -12.84
N HIS A 243 -5.15 18.83 -14.11
CA HIS A 243 -6.54 19.16 -14.42
C HIS A 243 -7.49 18.04 -14.04
N LEU A 244 -8.63 18.38 -13.45
CA LEU A 244 -9.71 17.47 -13.15
C LEU A 244 -10.30 16.90 -14.44
N LEU A 245 -10.31 15.59 -14.58
CA LEU A 245 -10.88 14.88 -15.73
C LEU A 245 -12.33 14.48 -15.47
N TRP A 246 -12.60 13.97 -14.28
CA TRP A 246 -13.93 13.60 -13.80
C TRP A 246 -13.96 13.43 -12.28
N GLU A 247 -15.15 13.49 -11.72
CA GLU A 247 -15.42 13.21 -10.32
C GLU A 247 -16.72 12.42 -10.18
N PHE A 248 -16.85 11.69 -9.06
CA PHE A 248 -18.09 10.97 -8.73
C PHE A 248 -18.31 10.97 -7.20
N PRO A 249 -19.48 11.40 -6.70
CA PRO A 249 -19.79 11.42 -5.27
C PRO A 249 -19.80 10.00 -4.68
N PHE A 250 -18.86 9.72 -3.76
CA PHE A 250 -18.78 8.44 -3.07
C PHE A 250 -17.95 8.58 -1.80
N ALA A 251 -18.60 8.49 -0.66
CA ALA A 251 -17.96 8.56 0.66
C ALA A 251 -18.81 7.86 1.70
N ASN A 252 -18.20 7.51 2.84
CA ASN A 252 -18.92 7.12 4.05
C ASN A 252 -19.23 8.34 4.92
N ASP A 253 -20.11 8.18 5.93
CA ASP A 253 -20.57 9.26 6.82
C ASP A 253 -19.46 9.79 7.76
N ARG A 254 -18.27 9.20 7.74
CA ARG A 254 -17.10 9.64 8.50
C ARG A 254 -16.08 10.36 7.64
N GLU A 255 -16.35 10.50 6.34
CA GLU A 255 -15.43 11.13 5.37
C GLU A 255 -14.02 10.53 5.39
N ASN A 256 -13.91 9.27 5.81
CA ASN A 256 -12.65 8.56 5.99
C ASN A 256 -12.55 7.39 5.00
N ASN A 257 -12.06 7.69 3.80
CA ASN A 257 -11.95 6.75 2.67
C ASN A 257 -10.49 6.30 2.53
N VAL A 258 -10.15 5.14 3.05
CA VAL A 258 -8.75 4.69 3.24
C VAL A 258 -8.28 3.72 2.15
N ALA A 259 -9.20 2.92 1.59
CA ALA A 259 -8.83 1.92 0.59
C ALA A 259 -8.49 2.56 -0.76
N ASP A 260 -7.35 2.14 -1.33
CA ASP A 260 -6.97 2.56 -2.68
C ASP A 260 -7.98 2.01 -3.72
N VAL A 261 -8.15 2.74 -4.81
CA VAL A 261 -9.00 2.30 -5.93
C VAL A 261 -8.34 1.17 -6.72
N ILE A 262 -9.16 0.32 -7.36
CA ILE A 262 -8.70 -0.67 -8.31
C ILE A 262 -9.15 -0.27 -9.71
N VAL A 263 -8.22 -0.24 -10.67
CA VAL A 263 -8.54 0.05 -12.07
C VAL A 263 -8.25 -1.19 -12.91
N SER A 264 -9.26 -1.68 -13.62
CA SER A 264 -9.12 -2.83 -14.51
C SER A 264 -10.04 -2.70 -15.72
N ASN A 265 -9.49 -2.90 -16.91
CA ASN A 265 -10.24 -2.86 -18.19
C ASN A 265 -11.07 -1.56 -18.35
N GLY A 266 -10.52 -0.41 -17.96
CA GLY A 266 -11.21 0.89 -18.04
C GLY A 266 -12.29 1.11 -16.99
N LEU A 267 -12.51 0.16 -16.06
CA LEU A 267 -13.43 0.29 -14.95
C LEU A 267 -12.69 0.66 -13.67
N VAL A 268 -13.35 1.43 -12.80
CA VAL A 268 -12.80 1.90 -11.52
C VAL A 268 -13.65 1.36 -10.39
N TYR A 269 -13.06 0.51 -9.55
CA TYR A 269 -13.66 0.02 -8.33
C TYR A 269 -13.18 0.84 -7.15
N ALA A 270 -14.10 1.23 -6.28
CA ALA A 270 -13.82 1.85 -4.99
C ALA A 270 -14.64 1.20 -3.88
N SER A 271 -14.08 1.18 -2.67
CA SER A 271 -14.75 0.71 -1.47
C SER A 271 -14.43 1.62 -0.30
N THR A 272 -15.39 1.79 0.61
CA THR A 272 -15.16 2.53 1.84
C THR A 272 -15.98 1.92 2.98
N GLY A 273 -15.47 2.00 4.19
CA GLY A 273 -16.03 1.38 5.39
C GLY A 273 -17.32 2.02 5.91
N TYR A 274 -17.65 1.72 7.15
CA TYR A 274 -18.79 2.26 7.90
C TYR A 274 -20.15 1.98 7.23
N GLY A 275 -20.30 0.79 6.65
CA GLY A 275 -21.54 0.36 6.01
C GLY A 275 -21.81 0.97 4.62
N LYS A 276 -20.95 1.84 4.10
CA LYS A 276 -21.13 2.45 2.78
C LYS A 276 -21.02 1.43 1.65
N GLY A 277 -20.06 0.50 1.75
CA GLY A 277 -19.85 -0.53 0.75
C GLY A 277 -18.90 -0.16 -0.37
N CYS A 278 -19.27 -0.56 -1.59
CA CYS A 278 -18.41 -0.45 -2.76
C CYS A 278 -19.18 -0.11 -4.04
N ILE A 279 -18.45 0.37 -5.03
CA ILE A 279 -18.98 0.80 -6.32
C ILE A 279 -18.04 0.41 -7.45
N LEU A 280 -18.58 0.07 -8.60
CA LEU A 280 -17.86 -0.04 -9.86
C LEU A 280 -18.33 1.05 -10.81
N LEU A 281 -17.41 1.87 -11.28
CA LEU A 281 -17.66 2.98 -12.19
C LEU A 281 -17.13 2.67 -13.59
N GLN A 282 -17.79 3.21 -14.60
CA GLN A 282 -17.31 3.23 -15.98
C GLN A 282 -17.09 4.66 -16.45
N PRO A 283 -15.87 5.22 -16.31
CA PRO A 283 -15.50 6.45 -16.98
C PRO A 283 -15.38 6.20 -18.49
N LYS A 284 -15.92 7.11 -19.31
CA LYS A 284 -15.84 7.06 -20.78
C LYS A 284 -15.41 8.40 -21.34
N LYS A 285 -14.39 8.37 -22.17
CA LYS A 285 -13.93 9.58 -22.89
C LYS A 285 -15.00 10.06 -23.88
N GLN A 286 -15.31 11.34 -23.82
CA GLN A 286 -16.27 12.01 -24.69
C GLN A 286 -15.54 12.87 -25.74
N ALA A 287 -16.28 13.35 -26.72
CA ALA A 287 -15.78 14.34 -27.66
C ALA A 287 -15.25 15.57 -26.89
N GLY A 288 -14.10 16.12 -27.33
CA GLY A 288 -13.47 17.24 -26.66
C GLY A 288 -12.61 16.87 -25.44
N GLY A 289 -12.40 15.57 -25.16
CA GLY A 289 -11.48 15.10 -24.11
C GLY A 289 -12.03 15.07 -22.69
N LYS A 290 -13.31 15.45 -22.49
CA LYS A 290 -14.02 15.28 -21.22
C LYS A 290 -14.36 13.81 -20.97
N PHE A 291 -14.64 13.45 -19.73
CA PHE A 291 -15.10 12.13 -19.35
C PHE A 291 -16.50 12.21 -18.77
N SER A 292 -17.38 11.26 -19.16
CA SER A 292 -18.59 10.93 -18.41
C SER A 292 -18.32 9.74 -17.50
N VAL A 293 -19.00 9.66 -16.35
CA VAL A 293 -18.83 8.56 -15.38
C VAL A 293 -20.19 8.06 -14.96
N GLU A 294 -20.41 6.77 -15.15
CA GLU A 294 -21.66 6.10 -14.77
C GLU A 294 -21.36 4.92 -13.86
N PRO A 295 -22.21 4.65 -12.85
CA PRO A 295 -22.09 3.44 -12.05
C PRO A 295 -22.50 2.21 -12.87
N VAL A 296 -21.67 1.16 -12.84
CA VAL A 296 -22.01 -0.15 -13.38
C VAL A 296 -22.86 -0.93 -12.35
N TRP A 297 -22.41 -0.91 -11.11
CA TRP A 297 -23.11 -1.45 -9.95
C TRP A 297 -22.65 -0.81 -8.65
N THR A 298 -23.49 -0.91 -7.61
CA THR A 298 -23.19 -0.54 -6.22
C THR A 298 -23.56 -1.67 -5.28
N SER A 299 -22.87 -1.81 -4.15
CA SER A 299 -23.16 -2.83 -3.15
C SER A 299 -22.70 -2.39 -1.76
N GLU A 300 -23.50 -2.67 -0.74
CA GLU A 300 -23.13 -2.43 0.67
C GLU A 300 -22.33 -3.59 1.29
N ILE A 301 -22.13 -4.69 0.54
CA ILE A 301 -21.60 -5.96 1.06
C ILE A 301 -20.14 -5.85 1.49
N LEU A 302 -19.28 -5.27 0.64
CA LEU A 302 -17.85 -5.15 0.89
C LEU A 302 -17.52 -3.70 1.21
N ASP A 303 -17.77 -3.33 2.45
CA ASP A 303 -17.43 -2.02 3.02
C ASP A 303 -15.99 -2.02 3.57
N ASN A 304 -14.99 -2.12 2.68
CA ASN A 304 -13.60 -2.17 3.11
C ASN A 304 -13.18 -0.83 3.74
N HIS A 305 -12.52 -0.90 4.90
CA HIS A 305 -12.00 0.30 5.58
C HIS A 305 -10.52 0.51 5.26
N HIS A 306 -9.62 -0.24 5.91
CA HIS A 306 -8.17 -0.04 5.77
C HIS A 306 -7.43 -1.28 5.25
N GLY A 307 -8.09 -2.41 5.11
CA GLY A 307 -7.45 -3.70 4.77
C GLY A 307 -7.09 -3.87 3.30
N GLY A 308 -7.58 -2.99 2.43
CA GLY A 308 -7.42 -3.10 0.99
C GLY A 308 -8.30 -4.19 0.38
N VAL A 309 -8.41 -4.16 -0.94
CA VAL A 309 -9.09 -5.16 -1.76
C VAL A 309 -8.14 -5.55 -2.88
N VAL A 310 -8.12 -6.82 -3.29
CA VAL A 310 -7.36 -7.27 -4.45
C VAL A 310 -8.31 -7.81 -5.51
N LEU A 311 -7.95 -7.61 -6.78
CA LEU A 311 -8.65 -8.16 -7.94
C LEU A 311 -7.80 -9.28 -8.55
N VAL A 312 -8.29 -10.51 -8.49
CA VAL A 312 -7.61 -11.69 -9.05
C VAL A 312 -8.61 -12.44 -9.94
N ASP A 313 -8.23 -12.70 -11.18
CA ASP A 313 -8.99 -13.49 -12.16
C ASP A 313 -10.47 -13.09 -12.30
N GLY A 314 -10.75 -11.78 -12.19
CA GLY A 314 -12.10 -11.24 -12.31
C GLY A 314 -12.92 -11.25 -11.01
N PHE A 315 -12.29 -11.55 -9.88
CA PHE A 315 -12.94 -11.55 -8.56
C PHE A 315 -12.24 -10.61 -7.58
N LEU A 316 -13.05 -9.88 -6.82
CA LEU A 316 -12.62 -9.00 -5.75
C LEU A 316 -12.57 -9.78 -4.44
N TYR A 317 -11.44 -9.68 -3.73
CA TYR A 317 -11.25 -10.27 -2.41
C TYR A 317 -10.89 -9.17 -1.41
N GLY A 318 -11.56 -9.12 -0.27
CA GLY A 318 -11.32 -8.12 0.76
C GLY A 318 -12.08 -8.40 2.05
N ALA A 319 -11.82 -7.59 3.07
CA ALA A 319 -12.53 -7.66 4.34
C ALA A 319 -13.51 -6.48 4.49
N GLY A 320 -14.73 -6.75 4.96
CA GLY A 320 -15.70 -5.72 5.32
C GLY A 320 -15.48 -5.18 6.72
N HIS A 321 -15.86 -3.91 6.92
CA HIS A 321 -15.74 -3.21 8.20
C HIS A 321 -16.89 -3.55 9.16
N GLU A 322 -18.11 -3.20 8.78
CA GLU A 322 -19.31 -3.47 9.60
C GLU A 322 -19.70 -4.95 9.56
N ALA A 323 -19.64 -5.54 8.37
CA ALA A 323 -19.97 -6.95 8.18
C ALA A 323 -18.95 -7.91 8.84
N ARG A 324 -17.74 -7.42 9.21
CA ARG A 324 -16.66 -8.19 9.85
C ARG A 324 -16.45 -9.55 9.21
N GLY A 325 -16.35 -9.55 7.88
CA GLY A 325 -16.21 -10.75 7.07
C GLY A 325 -15.15 -10.60 5.99
N TRP A 326 -14.58 -11.72 5.57
CA TRP A 326 -13.85 -11.84 4.31
C TRP A 326 -14.85 -12.16 3.22
N PHE A 327 -14.70 -11.54 2.07
CA PHE A 327 -15.63 -11.62 0.96
C PHE A 327 -14.91 -11.94 -0.35
N CYS A 328 -15.63 -12.62 -1.23
CA CYS A 328 -15.36 -12.67 -2.65
C CYS A 328 -16.57 -12.13 -3.42
N LEU A 329 -16.35 -11.16 -4.29
CA LEU A 329 -17.38 -10.62 -5.20
C LEU A 329 -16.93 -10.80 -6.65
N ASP A 330 -17.88 -11.03 -7.54
CA ASP A 330 -17.64 -10.94 -8.98
C ASP A 330 -17.40 -9.48 -9.38
N PHE A 331 -16.27 -9.19 -10.04
CA PHE A 331 -15.89 -7.82 -10.38
C PHE A 331 -16.86 -7.14 -11.33
N LYS A 332 -17.40 -7.87 -12.31
CA LYS A 332 -18.28 -7.27 -13.33
C LYS A 332 -19.71 -7.03 -12.86
N THR A 333 -20.18 -7.84 -11.93
CA THR A 333 -21.59 -7.83 -11.52
C THR A 333 -21.82 -7.39 -10.06
N GLY A 334 -20.75 -7.35 -9.23
CA GLY A 334 -20.88 -7.13 -7.79
C GLY A 334 -21.49 -8.29 -7.02
N ALA A 335 -21.78 -9.41 -7.68
CA ALA A 335 -22.42 -10.56 -7.06
C ALA A 335 -21.52 -11.22 -6.03
N LYS A 336 -22.02 -11.44 -4.82
CA LYS A 336 -21.30 -12.16 -3.77
C LYS A 336 -21.15 -13.63 -4.14
N ARG A 337 -19.90 -14.11 -4.15
CA ARG A 337 -19.54 -15.52 -4.36
C ARG A 337 -19.51 -16.26 -3.04
N TRP A 338 -18.78 -15.74 -2.06
CA TRP A 338 -18.72 -16.28 -0.71
C TRP A 338 -18.46 -15.19 0.34
N GLN A 339 -18.69 -15.54 1.59
CA GLN A 339 -18.42 -14.73 2.77
C GLN A 339 -18.06 -15.65 3.94
N THR A 340 -17.08 -15.20 4.77
CA THR A 340 -16.77 -15.84 6.05
C THR A 340 -16.46 -14.78 7.11
N ARG A 341 -16.31 -15.18 8.36
CA ARG A 341 -15.98 -14.24 9.44
C ARG A 341 -14.51 -13.83 9.39
N GLY A 342 -14.23 -12.62 9.80
CA GLY A 342 -12.88 -12.05 9.93
C GLY A 342 -12.85 -10.59 9.50
N LYS A 343 -11.76 -9.92 9.79
CA LYS A 343 -11.48 -8.54 9.36
C LYS A 343 -9.96 -8.33 9.40
N GLY A 344 -9.42 -7.69 8.38
CA GLY A 344 -8.00 -7.42 8.32
C GLY A 344 -7.55 -6.93 6.95
N SER A 345 -6.26 -7.05 6.69
CA SER A 345 -5.60 -6.73 5.42
C SER A 345 -5.16 -7.99 4.69
N LEU A 346 -4.96 -7.89 3.38
CA LEU A 346 -4.52 -9.02 2.58
C LEU A 346 -3.56 -8.60 1.47
N THR A 347 -2.78 -9.56 0.98
CA THR A 347 -2.04 -9.51 -0.30
C THR A 347 -2.24 -10.83 -1.03
N TYR A 348 -2.01 -10.85 -2.33
CA TYR A 348 -2.07 -12.06 -3.15
C TYR A 348 -0.68 -12.46 -3.64
N ALA A 349 -0.40 -13.76 -3.65
CA ALA A 349 0.76 -14.36 -4.30
C ALA A 349 0.49 -15.85 -4.61
N ASP A 350 0.97 -16.33 -5.75
CA ASP A 350 1.05 -17.76 -6.12
C ASP A 350 -0.24 -18.56 -5.85
N GLY A 351 -1.38 -18.04 -6.30
CA GLY A 351 -2.70 -18.69 -6.16
C GLY A 351 -3.38 -18.50 -4.80
N HIS A 352 -2.77 -17.77 -3.86
CA HIS A 352 -3.27 -17.63 -2.51
C HIS A 352 -3.44 -16.18 -2.06
N LEU A 353 -4.41 -15.96 -1.20
CA LEU A 353 -4.62 -14.76 -0.40
C LEU A 353 -3.90 -14.94 0.94
N TYR A 354 -3.04 -14.02 1.28
CA TYR A 354 -2.35 -13.89 2.56
C TYR A 354 -3.17 -12.96 3.43
N CYS A 355 -4.09 -13.51 4.22
CA CYS A 355 -5.06 -12.75 5.00
C CYS A 355 -4.56 -12.51 6.43
N TYR A 356 -4.26 -11.26 6.78
CA TYR A 356 -3.76 -10.84 8.10
C TYR A 356 -4.87 -10.20 8.89
N ASP A 357 -5.38 -10.87 9.93
CA ASP A 357 -6.50 -10.37 10.72
C ASP A 357 -6.07 -9.33 11.78
N GLU A 358 -6.99 -8.47 12.19
CA GLU A 358 -6.75 -7.40 13.18
C GLU A 358 -6.32 -7.91 14.57
N ARG A 359 -6.30 -9.23 14.80
CA ARG A 359 -5.93 -9.88 16.06
C ARG A 359 -4.61 -10.65 15.98
N GLY A 360 -3.91 -10.55 14.85
CA GLY A 360 -2.61 -11.15 14.64
C GLY A 360 -2.62 -12.60 14.16
N THR A 361 -3.69 -13.06 13.55
CA THR A 361 -3.72 -14.33 12.81
C THR A 361 -3.36 -14.08 11.36
N MET A 362 -2.41 -14.84 10.84
CA MET A 362 -2.07 -14.89 9.43
C MET A 362 -2.64 -16.16 8.83
N ALA A 363 -3.47 -16.03 7.80
CA ALA A 363 -4.13 -17.14 7.13
C ALA A 363 -3.72 -17.21 5.66
N LEU A 364 -3.48 -18.40 5.15
CA LEU A 364 -3.29 -18.73 3.74
C LEU A 364 -4.62 -19.27 3.23
N VAL A 365 -5.21 -18.57 2.27
CA VAL A 365 -6.52 -18.87 1.73
C VAL A 365 -6.39 -19.02 0.22
N GLU A 366 -6.95 -20.06 -0.36
CA GLU A 366 -6.96 -20.25 -1.81
C GLU A 366 -7.76 -19.12 -2.49
N ALA A 367 -7.18 -18.50 -3.52
CA ALA A 367 -7.83 -17.42 -4.26
C ALA A 367 -8.82 -18.00 -5.29
N THR A 368 -9.97 -18.47 -4.82
CA THR A 368 -11.00 -19.10 -5.64
C THR A 368 -12.38 -18.49 -5.38
N PRO A 369 -13.27 -18.32 -6.38
CA PRO A 369 -14.61 -17.81 -6.20
C PRO A 369 -15.63 -18.87 -5.73
N GLU A 370 -15.29 -20.15 -5.72
CA GLU A 370 -16.21 -21.24 -5.40
C GLU A 370 -16.61 -21.23 -3.93
N LYS A 371 -15.63 -21.06 -3.05
CA LYS A 371 -15.84 -21.03 -1.58
C LYS A 371 -14.64 -20.43 -0.88
N TYR A 372 -14.80 -20.01 0.38
CA TYR A 372 -13.68 -19.72 1.25
C TYR A 372 -12.97 -21.03 1.61
N ASN A 373 -11.71 -21.17 1.16
CA ASN A 373 -10.89 -22.35 1.40
C ASN A 373 -9.65 -21.96 2.21
N LEU A 374 -9.74 -22.11 3.55
CA LEU A 374 -8.62 -21.90 4.45
C LEU A 374 -7.66 -23.11 4.33
N VAL A 375 -6.45 -22.86 3.83
CA VAL A 375 -5.41 -23.87 3.68
C VAL A 375 -4.64 -24.07 4.97
N SER A 376 -4.12 -22.99 5.54
CA SER A 376 -3.37 -23.03 6.80
C SER A 376 -3.40 -21.66 7.48
N SER A 377 -3.08 -21.62 8.76
CA SER A 377 -2.97 -20.36 9.51
C SER A 377 -2.03 -20.52 10.69
N PHE A 378 -1.47 -19.37 11.11
CA PHE A 378 -0.68 -19.31 12.34
C PHE A 378 -0.92 -17.96 13.04
N ARG A 379 -0.48 -17.87 14.27
CA ARG A 379 -0.59 -16.66 15.06
C ARG A 379 0.79 -16.03 15.26
N LEU A 380 0.89 -14.72 15.08
CA LEU A 380 2.12 -13.98 15.33
C LEU A 380 2.51 -14.06 16.80
N PRO A 381 3.82 -13.93 17.12
CA PRO A 381 4.29 -13.80 18.49
C PRO A 381 3.56 -12.64 19.20
N ARG A 382 3.19 -12.86 20.46
CA ARG A 382 2.50 -11.86 21.27
C ARG A 382 3.39 -10.64 21.55
N GLY A 383 2.77 -9.50 21.76
CA GLY A 383 3.41 -8.24 22.15
C GLY A 383 3.17 -7.12 21.14
N GLY A 384 3.50 -5.89 21.51
CA GLY A 384 3.16 -4.69 20.75
C GLY A 384 1.82 -4.10 21.18
N GLU A 385 1.52 -2.92 20.64
CA GLU A 385 0.31 -2.13 20.96
C GLU A 385 -0.50 -1.87 19.70
N GLY A 386 -1.80 -1.67 19.86
CA GLY A 386 -2.73 -1.35 18.78
C GLY A 386 -3.14 -2.55 17.93
N PRO A 387 -3.99 -2.33 16.91
CA PRO A 387 -4.45 -3.37 16.01
C PRO A 387 -3.39 -3.75 14.97
N TYR A 388 -3.57 -4.92 14.35
CA TYR A 388 -2.69 -5.45 13.29
C TYR A 388 -3.19 -4.95 11.93
N TRP A 389 -2.88 -3.68 11.59
CA TRP A 389 -3.40 -3.01 10.39
C TRP A 389 -2.39 -2.88 9.25
N ALA A 390 -1.11 -3.08 9.52
CA ALA A 390 -0.12 -3.07 8.45
C ALA A 390 -0.40 -4.19 7.44
N HIS A 391 -0.32 -3.87 6.15
CA HIS A 391 -0.57 -4.86 5.11
C HIS A 391 0.57 -5.88 5.04
N PRO A 392 0.27 -7.18 4.85
CA PRO A 392 1.29 -8.19 4.60
C PRO A 392 1.99 -7.92 3.26
N VAL A 393 3.30 -8.24 3.21
CA VAL A 393 4.08 -8.13 1.97
C VAL A 393 4.73 -9.48 1.66
N VAL A 394 4.54 -9.95 0.44
CA VAL A 394 5.19 -11.14 -0.11
C VAL A 394 6.22 -10.70 -1.13
N CYS A 395 7.51 -10.91 -0.82
CA CYS A 395 8.62 -10.42 -1.64
C CYS A 395 9.88 -11.26 -1.41
N SER A 396 10.49 -11.75 -2.50
CA SER A 396 11.72 -12.55 -2.51
C SER A 396 11.65 -13.81 -1.65
N GLY A 397 10.55 -14.57 -1.79
CA GLY A 397 10.29 -15.82 -1.06
C GLY A 397 10.04 -15.63 0.43
N ARG A 398 9.70 -14.42 0.85
CA ARG A 398 9.46 -14.09 2.25
C ARG A 398 8.12 -13.40 2.45
N LEU A 399 7.52 -13.70 3.60
CA LEU A 399 6.36 -13.00 4.11
C LEU A 399 6.79 -12.03 5.21
N TYR A 400 6.55 -10.73 4.99
CA TYR A 400 6.84 -9.68 5.95
C TYR A 400 5.54 -9.23 6.62
N LEU A 401 5.52 -9.29 7.94
CA LEU A 401 4.38 -8.89 8.77
C LEU A 401 4.82 -7.87 9.81
N ARG A 402 4.10 -6.76 9.90
CA ARG A 402 4.38 -5.74 10.91
C ARG A 402 3.28 -5.68 11.95
N HIS A 403 3.68 -5.50 13.22
CA HIS A 403 2.79 -5.12 14.31
C HIS A 403 3.52 -4.19 15.27
N SER A 404 2.91 -3.02 15.52
CA SER A 404 3.47 -2.02 16.42
C SER A 404 4.91 -1.62 16.04
N ASP A 405 5.89 -1.84 16.91
CA ASP A 405 7.31 -1.55 16.73
C ASP A 405 8.14 -2.72 16.20
N LYS A 406 7.48 -3.80 15.74
CA LYS A 406 8.12 -5.04 15.29
C LYS A 406 7.82 -5.36 13.84
N LEU A 407 8.83 -5.87 13.15
CA LEU A 407 8.72 -6.45 11.82
C LEU A 407 9.21 -7.90 11.87
N PHE A 408 8.41 -8.81 11.36
CA PHE A 408 8.68 -10.24 11.28
C PHE A 408 8.92 -10.63 9.82
N ALA A 409 9.90 -11.46 9.55
CA ALA A 409 10.11 -12.07 8.24
C ALA A 409 10.08 -13.60 8.35
N TYR A 410 9.24 -14.21 7.54
CA TYR A 410 9.06 -15.66 7.47
C TYR A 410 9.55 -16.19 6.13
N ASP A 411 10.16 -17.38 6.11
CA ASP A 411 10.47 -18.08 4.87
C ASP A 411 9.21 -18.79 4.36
N ILE A 412 8.82 -18.46 3.13
CA ILE A 412 7.66 -19.07 2.49
C ILE A 412 8.01 -19.73 1.15
N ARG A 413 9.30 -19.96 0.89
CA ARG A 413 9.75 -20.69 -0.29
C ARG A 413 9.36 -22.15 -0.17
N LYS A 414 8.95 -22.75 -1.28
CA LYS A 414 8.80 -24.19 -1.39
C LYS A 414 10.19 -24.84 -1.36
N ASP A 415 10.32 -25.92 -0.58
CA ASP A 415 11.53 -26.76 -0.52
C ASP A 415 11.90 -27.37 -1.89
#